data_973dda9e7dbbec975c9afd2883aad6da
#
_entry.id   973dda9e7dbbec975c9afd2883aad6da
#
_cell.length_a   1.000
_cell.length_b   1.000
_cell.length_c   1.000
_cell.angle_alpha   90.00
_cell.angle_beta   90.00
_cell.angle_gamma   90.00
#
_symmetry.space_group_name_H-M   'P 1'
#
loop_
_entity.id
_entity.type
_entity.pdbx_description
1 polymer ?
#
loop_
_entity_poly.entity_id
_entity_poly.type
_entity_poly.pdbx_seq_one_letter_code
_entity_poly.pdbx_strand_id
1 'polypeptide(L)'
;MQSMANVLNQHVFGRTDSPVKDVSLKVEKGRLKIKGKLHNHGDIGFETESTLSATGDGKIRLHAEKIRALHLPLKGLMDLFGLEIADLIKTGKVRGVKAEKDDLILDPELALPPPRIAGKVTGVHLEGDNIVQVFGEPQKYKWKNVSAKNYMAYRGNRLQFGKLTMNDTDMVLIDPDPRDPFDFYLDHYKEQLVAGYSKTTDSFGLRVFMLDYNKLNHTPQKARVRNGKKLTYAKRVM
;
A
#
# COMPACT_ATOMS: atom_id res chain seq x y z
N MET A 1 5.31 5.90 5.77
CA MET A 1 5.57 4.48 6.11
C MET A 1 4.44 3.81 6.88
N GLN A 2 3.84 4.46 7.85
CA GLN A 2 2.77 3.82 8.67
C GLN A 2 1.59 3.31 7.83
N SER A 3 1.13 4.09 6.87
CA SER A 3 0.04 3.69 5.96
C SER A 3 0.34 2.42 5.17
N MET A 4 1.57 2.27 4.67
CA MET A 4 1.98 1.05 3.97
C MET A 4 2.05 -0.15 4.93
N ALA A 5 2.54 0.06 6.16
CA ALA A 5 2.54 -0.99 7.18
C ALA A 5 1.11 -1.47 7.49
N ASN A 6 0.14 -0.55 7.58
CA ASN A 6 -1.26 -0.90 7.77
C ASN A 6 -1.82 -1.72 6.61
N VAL A 7 -1.53 -1.32 5.35
CA VAL A 7 -1.92 -2.10 4.17
C VAL A 7 -1.32 -3.50 4.20
N LEU A 8 -0.03 -3.63 4.51
CA LEU A 8 0.62 -4.93 4.62
C LEU A 8 -0.02 -5.79 5.71
N ASN A 9 -0.23 -5.23 6.91
CA ASN A 9 -0.78 -5.97 8.04
C ASN A 9 -2.24 -6.39 7.82
N GLN A 10 -3.05 -5.57 7.16
CA GLN A 10 -4.48 -5.85 7.00
C GLN A 10 -4.79 -6.66 5.75
N HIS A 11 -4.11 -6.40 4.64
CA HIS A 11 -4.48 -6.97 3.33
C HIS A 11 -3.50 -8.02 2.83
N VAL A 12 -2.21 -7.83 3.01
CA VAL A 12 -1.21 -8.78 2.53
C VAL A 12 -1.01 -9.90 3.54
N PHE A 13 -0.82 -9.55 4.80
CA PHE A 13 -0.54 -10.46 5.91
C PHE A 13 -1.67 -10.56 6.95
N GLY A 14 -2.85 -10.04 6.66
CA GLY A 14 -3.97 -9.96 7.61
C GLY A 14 -4.65 -11.30 7.93
N ARG A 15 -4.32 -12.37 7.23
CA ARG A 15 -4.88 -13.69 7.50
C ARG A 15 -4.30 -14.30 8.78
N THR A 16 -5.09 -15.11 9.46
CA THR A 16 -4.68 -15.79 10.72
C THR A 16 -3.50 -16.74 10.52
N ASP A 17 -3.40 -17.35 9.33
CA ASP A 17 -2.33 -18.28 8.94
C ASP A 17 -1.18 -17.58 8.19
N SER A 18 -1.11 -16.27 8.25
CA SER A 18 -0.03 -15.50 7.60
C SER A 18 1.32 -15.84 8.22
N PRO A 19 2.36 -16.06 7.41
CA PRO A 19 3.70 -16.34 7.90
C PRO A 19 4.35 -15.14 8.60
N VAL A 20 3.86 -13.92 8.32
CA VAL A 20 4.39 -12.67 8.88
C VAL A 20 3.26 -11.89 9.54
N LYS A 21 3.55 -11.30 10.69
CA LYS A 21 2.64 -10.46 11.47
C LYS A 21 3.34 -9.22 12.02
N ASP A 22 2.56 -8.25 12.45
CA ASP A 22 3.03 -7.04 13.15
C ASP A 22 4.10 -6.27 12.37
N VAL A 23 3.91 -6.13 11.04
CA VAL A 23 4.88 -5.45 10.16
C VAL A 23 4.88 -3.96 10.48
N SER A 24 6.08 -3.42 10.68
CA SER A 24 6.33 -1.99 10.75
C SER A 24 7.43 -1.59 9.76
N LEU A 25 7.29 -0.41 9.19
CA LEU A 25 8.18 0.11 8.16
C LEU A 25 8.77 1.46 8.58
N LYS A 26 10.05 1.66 8.32
CA LYS A 26 10.74 2.93 8.51
C LYS A 26 11.78 3.13 7.42
N VAL A 27 11.99 4.37 6.97
CA VAL A 27 13.12 4.69 6.11
C VAL A 27 14.28 5.17 6.97
N GLU A 28 15.41 4.51 6.83
CA GLU A 28 16.66 4.90 7.49
C GLU A 28 17.79 4.86 6.47
N LYS A 29 18.52 5.97 6.32
CA LYS A 29 19.68 6.09 5.43
C LYS A 29 19.41 5.63 3.98
N GLY A 30 18.22 5.95 3.45
CA GLY A 30 17.82 5.58 2.08
C GLY A 30 17.47 4.10 1.89
N ARG A 31 17.30 3.34 2.97
CA ARG A 31 16.89 1.94 2.99
C ARG A 31 15.56 1.77 3.70
N LEU A 32 14.84 0.74 3.32
CA LEU A 32 13.61 0.36 3.99
C LEU A 32 13.94 -0.61 5.12
N LYS A 33 13.74 -0.16 6.35
CA LYS A 33 13.85 -0.98 7.53
C LYS A 33 12.50 -1.60 7.84
N ILE A 34 12.45 -2.92 7.90
CA ILE A 34 11.23 -3.68 8.14
C ILE A 34 11.42 -4.47 9.44
N LYS A 35 10.44 -4.37 10.32
CA LYS A 35 10.34 -5.23 11.51
C LYS A 35 9.03 -5.98 11.47
N GLY A 36 8.98 -7.16 12.04
CA GLY A 36 7.79 -7.98 12.13
C GLY A 36 8.02 -9.22 12.98
N LYS A 37 7.06 -10.13 12.94
CA LYS A 37 7.14 -11.45 13.60
C LYS A 37 6.94 -12.56 12.58
N LEU A 38 7.72 -13.61 12.67
CA LEU A 38 7.59 -14.85 11.89
C LEU A 38 6.70 -15.81 12.65
N HIS A 39 5.44 -15.92 12.24
CA HIS A 39 4.44 -16.71 12.95
C HIS A 39 4.73 -18.20 12.94
N ASN A 40 5.19 -18.74 11.81
CA ASN A 40 5.46 -20.18 11.67
C ASN A 40 6.69 -20.67 12.44
N HIS A 41 7.44 -19.77 13.08
CA HIS A 41 8.64 -20.03 13.85
C HIS A 41 8.48 -19.59 15.32
N GLY A 42 7.25 -19.61 15.86
CA GLY A 42 6.99 -19.29 17.26
C GLY A 42 6.96 -17.77 17.55
N ASP A 43 6.45 -16.97 16.61
CA ASP A 43 6.37 -15.52 16.73
C ASP A 43 7.72 -14.83 16.97
N ILE A 44 8.76 -15.33 16.29
CA ILE A 44 10.10 -14.76 16.38
C ILE A 44 10.12 -13.38 15.74
N GLY A 45 10.49 -12.37 16.51
CA GLY A 45 10.72 -11.02 15.99
C GLY A 45 11.89 -10.97 15.01
N PHE A 46 11.74 -10.27 13.90
CA PHE A 46 12.80 -10.02 12.93
C PHE A 46 12.92 -8.55 12.58
N GLU A 47 14.10 -8.19 12.13
CA GLU A 47 14.40 -6.89 11.53
C GLU A 47 15.22 -7.11 10.26
N THR A 48 14.89 -6.42 9.18
CA THR A 48 15.68 -6.43 7.95
C THR A 48 15.86 -5.03 7.39
N GLU A 49 17.05 -4.79 6.80
CA GLU A 49 17.31 -3.64 5.95
C GLU A 49 17.17 -4.09 4.50
N SER A 50 16.36 -3.37 3.73
CA SER A 50 15.99 -3.79 2.39
C SER A 50 16.06 -2.64 1.40
N THR A 51 16.34 -2.99 0.14
CA THR A 51 16.23 -2.08 -1.00
C THR A 51 15.02 -2.43 -1.86
N LEU A 52 14.51 -1.43 -2.59
CA LEU A 52 13.38 -1.57 -3.49
C LEU A 52 13.84 -1.36 -4.93
N SER A 53 13.36 -2.20 -5.85
CA SER A 53 13.57 -2.05 -7.28
C SER A 53 12.37 -2.56 -8.08
N ALA A 54 12.17 -2.05 -9.29
CA ALA A 54 11.23 -2.63 -10.22
C ALA A 54 11.88 -3.82 -10.94
N THR A 55 11.08 -4.87 -11.18
CA THR A 55 11.52 -6.00 -12.01
C THR A 55 11.23 -5.73 -13.49
N GLY A 56 11.88 -6.44 -14.40
CA GLY A 56 11.67 -6.29 -15.85
C GLY A 56 10.23 -6.65 -16.29
N ASP A 57 9.54 -7.50 -15.53
CA ASP A 57 8.14 -7.89 -15.78
C ASP A 57 7.11 -6.98 -15.08
N GLY A 58 7.57 -5.89 -14.43
CA GLY A 58 6.70 -4.86 -13.88
C GLY A 58 6.20 -5.11 -12.46
N LYS A 59 6.90 -5.92 -11.70
CA LYS A 59 6.66 -6.16 -10.28
C LYS A 59 7.62 -5.36 -9.41
N ILE A 60 7.43 -5.40 -8.12
CA ILE A 60 8.30 -4.77 -7.13
C ILE A 60 9.15 -5.86 -6.47
N ARG A 61 10.46 -5.68 -6.51
CA ARG A 61 11.42 -6.48 -5.76
C ARG A 61 11.78 -5.73 -4.48
N LEU A 62 11.63 -6.40 -3.38
CA LEU A 62 12.19 -6.02 -2.08
C LEU A 62 13.33 -6.98 -1.80
N HIS A 63 14.56 -6.47 -1.86
CA HIS A 63 15.77 -7.24 -1.58
C HIS A 63 16.22 -7.01 -0.14
N ALA A 64 16.28 -8.05 0.66
CA ALA A 64 16.78 -7.98 2.03
C ALA A 64 18.29 -8.13 2.03
N GLU A 65 18.99 -7.10 2.55
CA GLU A 65 20.44 -7.13 2.64
C GLU A 65 20.93 -7.75 3.95
N LYS A 66 20.16 -7.60 5.02
CA LYS A 66 20.50 -8.11 6.35
C LYS A 66 19.22 -8.49 7.08
N ILE A 67 19.17 -9.72 7.54
CA ILE A 67 18.08 -10.21 8.38
C ILE A 67 18.64 -10.46 9.78
N ARG A 68 17.98 -9.91 10.79
CA ARG A 68 18.32 -10.10 12.19
C ARG A 68 17.10 -10.60 12.94
N ALA A 69 17.30 -11.67 13.72
CA ALA A 69 16.29 -12.08 14.68
C ALA A 69 16.36 -11.21 15.94
N LEU A 70 15.20 -10.84 16.45
CA LEU A 70 15.07 -10.04 17.66
C LEU A 70 14.75 -10.96 18.84
N HIS A 71 15.44 -10.75 19.95
CA HIS A 71 15.18 -11.44 21.23
C HIS A 71 15.35 -12.96 21.22
N LEU A 72 16.17 -13.51 20.33
CA LEU A 72 16.53 -14.91 20.40
C LEU A 72 17.72 -15.13 21.33
N PRO A 73 17.68 -16.21 22.17
CA PRO A 73 18.88 -16.70 22.83
C PRO A 73 19.92 -17.11 21.77
N LEU A 74 21.20 -16.96 22.11
CA LEU A 74 22.36 -17.22 21.22
C LEU A 74 22.27 -18.52 20.39
N LYS A 75 21.64 -19.57 20.92
CA LYS A 75 21.39 -20.84 20.21
C LYS A 75 20.46 -20.70 19.00
N GLY A 76 19.39 -19.88 19.09
CA GLY A 76 18.46 -19.67 18.00
C GLY A 76 18.98 -18.71 16.92
N LEU A 77 19.99 -17.89 17.22
CA LEU A 77 20.65 -17.03 16.24
C LEU A 77 21.50 -17.84 15.24
N MET A 78 22.14 -18.92 15.67
CA MET A 78 22.96 -19.75 14.78
C MET A 78 22.11 -20.48 13.72
N ASP A 79 20.86 -20.82 14.04
CA ASP A 79 19.95 -21.49 13.10
C ASP A 79 19.38 -20.51 12.04
N LEU A 80 19.51 -19.19 12.26
CA LEU A 80 19.05 -18.16 11.34
C LEU A 80 20.18 -17.56 10.47
N PHE A 81 21.44 -17.87 10.79
CA PHE A 81 22.58 -17.48 9.95
C PHE A 81 22.58 -18.30 8.66
N GLY A 82 22.41 -17.60 7.53
CA GLY A 82 22.40 -18.22 6.20
C GLY A 82 21.04 -18.66 5.70
N LEU A 83 19.95 -18.36 6.43
CA LEU A 83 18.59 -18.56 5.92
C LEU A 83 18.23 -17.44 4.93
N GLU A 84 17.72 -17.83 3.79
CA GLU A 84 17.14 -16.93 2.80
C GLU A 84 15.71 -16.51 3.24
N ILE A 85 15.20 -15.39 2.75
CA ILE A 85 13.80 -14.99 2.96
C ILE A 85 12.84 -16.11 2.52
N ALA A 86 13.17 -16.81 1.44
CA ALA A 86 12.38 -17.91 0.93
C ALA A 86 12.20 -19.05 1.96
N ASP A 87 13.17 -19.26 2.83
CA ASP A 87 13.10 -20.28 3.90
C ASP A 87 12.20 -19.82 5.06
N LEU A 88 12.22 -18.52 5.34
CA LEU A 88 11.50 -17.92 6.47
C LEU A 88 10.03 -17.67 6.15
N ILE A 89 9.73 -17.30 4.91
CA ILE A 89 8.38 -16.85 4.49
C ILE A 89 7.78 -17.81 3.47
N LYS A 90 6.95 -18.75 3.93
CA LYS A 90 6.15 -19.60 3.03
C LYS A 90 5.04 -18.78 2.38
N THR A 91 5.34 -18.13 1.27
CA THR A 91 4.42 -17.21 0.59
C THR A 91 3.33 -17.88 -0.24
N GLY A 92 3.33 -19.21 -0.39
CA GLY A 92 2.39 -19.94 -1.24
C GLY A 92 0.90 -19.70 -0.95
N LYS A 93 0.57 -19.14 0.22
CA LYS A 93 -0.79 -18.76 0.60
C LYS A 93 -1.08 -17.26 0.47
N VAL A 94 -0.08 -16.44 0.13
CA VAL A 94 -0.22 -14.99 -0.01
C VAL A 94 -0.27 -14.66 -1.50
N ARG A 95 -1.44 -14.23 -1.96
CA ARG A 95 -1.66 -13.92 -3.37
C ARG A 95 -0.79 -12.73 -3.80
N GLY A 96 -0.08 -12.88 -4.93
CA GLY A 96 0.75 -11.81 -5.47
C GLY A 96 2.07 -11.55 -4.73
N VAL A 97 2.44 -12.44 -3.82
CA VAL A 97 3.72 -12.38 -3.09
C VAL A 97 4.49 -13.67 -3.31
N LYS A 98 5.74 -13.58 -3.75
CA LYS A 98 6.64 -14.71 -3.95
C LYS A 98 7.97 -14.40 -3.27
N ALA A 99 8.47 -15.34 -2.50
CA ALA A 99 9.82 -15.27 -1.94
C ALA A 99 10.78 -16.06 -2.84
N GLU A 100 11.90 -15.46 -3.19
CA GLU A 100 12.98 -16.04 -3.99
C GLU A 100 14.31 -15.65 -3.38
N LYS A 101 14.99 -16.58 -2.72
CA LYS A 101 16.22 -16.30 -1.97
C LYS A 101 15.99 -15.15 -0.99
N ASP A 102 16.78 -14.08 -1.10
CA ASP A 102 16.68 -12.87 -0.28
C ASP A 102 15.71 -11.82 -0.85
N ASP A 103 14.96 -12.18 -1.89
CA ASP A 103 14.02 -11.31 -2.55
C ASP A 103 12.57 -11.65 -2.18
N LEU A 104 11.79 -10.63 -1.91
CA LEU A 104 10.33 -10.70 -1.90
C LEU A 104 9.79 -9.98 -3.12
N ILE A 105 9.20 -10.74 -4.03
CA ILE A 105 8.60 -10.21 -5.25
C ILE A 105 7.12 -9.95 -5.01
N LEU A 106 6.71 -8.71 -5.18
CA LEU A 106 5.34 -8.24 -5.02
C LEU A 106 4.74 -7.92 -6.38
N ASP A 107 3.66 -8.59 -6.71
CA ASP A 107 2.82 -8.25 -7.85
C ASP A 107 1.71 -7.30 -7.36
N PRO A 108 1.76 -5.99 -7.68
CA PRO A 108 0.81 -5.03 -7.14
C PRO A 108 -0.64 -5.31 -7.56
N GLU A 109 -0.86 -5.88 -8.73
CA GLU A 109 -2.21 -6.21 -9.21
C GLU A 109 -2.85 -7.35 -8.43
N LEU A 110 -2.05 -8.25 -7.89
CA LEU A 110 -2.52 -9.44 -7.18
C LEU A 110 -2.43 -9.29 -5.67
N ALA A 111 -1.41 -8.59 -5.16
CA ALA A 111 -1.16 -8.44 -3.73
C ALA A 111 -2.05 -7.38 -3.08
N LEU A 112 -2.37 -6.31 -3.82
CA LEU A 112 -3.22 -5.24 -3.31
C LEU A 112 -4.69 -5.53 -3.61
N PRO A 113 -5.58 -5.29 -2.64
CA PRO A 113 -7.01 -5.40 -2.87
C PRO A 113 -7.53 -4.27 -3.79
N PRO A 114 -8.81 -4.32 -4.22
CA PRO A 114 -9.40 -3.23 -5.00
C PRO A 114 -9.30 -1.86 -4.31
N PRO A 115 -9.13 -0.78 -5.04
CA PRO A 115 -9.24 -0.67 -6.50
C PRO A 115 -8.03 -1.28 -7.22
N ARG A 116 -8.27 -2.03 -8.30
CA ARG A 116 -7.18 -2.61 -9.08
C ARG A 116 -6.43 -1.52 -9.83
N ILE A 117 -5.14 -1.44 -9.61
CA ILE A 117 -4.23 -0.62 -10.38
C ILE A 117 -3.54 -1.54 -11.38
N ALA A 118 -3.88 -1.41 -12.66
CA ALA A 118 -3.26 -2.19 -13.73
C ALA A 118 -2.13 -1.38 -14.38
N GLY A 119 -1.01 -2.03 -14.59
CA GLY A 119 0.16 -1.42 -15.24
C GLY A 119 1.47 -2.01 -14.75
N LYS A 120 2.49 -1.90 -15.60
CA LYS A 120 3.84 -2.31 -15.21
C LYS A 120 4.48 -1.26 -14.30
N VAL A 121 4.99 -1.69 -13.16
CA VAL A 121 5.89 -0.86 -12.36
C VAL A 121 7.23 -0.77 -13.09
N THR A 122 7.61 0.43 -13.48
CA THR A 122 8.87 0.71 -14.20
C THR A 122 9.93 1.32 -13.29
N GLY A 123 9.52 1.84 -12.13
CA GLY A 123 10.42 2.34 -11.11
C GLY A 123 9.79 2.28 -9.72
N VAL A 124 10.63 2.04 -8.74
CA VAL A 124 10.27 2.17 -7.32
C VAL A 124 11.47 2.70 -6.55
N HIS A 125 11.23 3.71 -5.71
CA HIS A 125 12.28 4.30 -4.89
C HIS A 125 11.71 4.91 -3.61
N LEU A 126 12.58 5.23 -2.69
CA LEU A 126 12.25 5.92 -1.44
C LEU A 126 12.48 7.43 -1.61
N GLU A 127 11.51 8.22 -1.19
CA GLU A 127 11.59 9.68 -1.17
C GLU A 127 11.09 10.20 0.19
N GLY A 128 12.01 10.61 1.06
CA GLY A 128 11.68 10.86 2.46
C GLY A 128 11.09 9.61 3.11
N ASP A 129 9.93 9.74 3.73
CA ASP A 129 9.17 8.63 4.33
C ASP A 129 8.16 7.98 3.37
N ASN A 130 8.30 8.19 2.07
CA ASN A 130 7.38 7.65 1.08
C ASN A 130 8.05 6.58 0.22
N ILE A 131 7.24 5.62 -0.23
CA ILE A 131 7.57 4.71 -1.33
C ILE A 131 6.91 5.28 -2.58
N VAL A 132 7.71 5.63 -3.57
CA VAL A 132 7.25 6.12 -4.87
C VAL A 132 7.27 4.96 -5.87
N GLN A 133 6.12 4.69 -6.47
CA GLN A 133 5.98 3.71 -7.54
C GLN A 133 5.69 4.44 -8.85
N VAL A 134 6.47 4.14 -9.87
CA VAL A 134 6.32 4.68 -11.22
C VAL A 134 5.73 3.60 -12.11
N PHE A 135 4.66 3.93 -12.81
CA PHE A 135 4.01 3.04 -13.77
C PHE A 135 4.19 3.59 -15.19
N GLY A 136 4.48 2.71 -16.14
CA GLY A 136 4.68 3.07 -17.54
C GLY A 136 6.04 3.73 -17.81
N GLU A 137 6.12 4.53 -18.86
CA GLU A 137 7.35 5.23 -19.20
C GLU A 137 7.74 6.21 -18.10
N PRO A 138 9.00 6.22 -17.67
CA PRO A 138 9.48 7.15 -16.66
C PRO A 138 9.43 8.56 -17.22
N GLN A 139 8.35 9.27 -16.92
CA GLN A 139 8.29 10.67 -17.25
C GLN A 139 9.04 11.47 -16.18
N LYS A 140 9.76 12.52 -16.59
CA LYS A 140 10.43 13.46 -15.67
C LYS A 140 9.39 14.36 -14.98
N TYR A 141 8.49 13.78 -14.21
CA TYR A 141 7.56 14.56 -13.42
C TYR A 141 8.25 15.08 -12.17
N LYS A 142 8.23 16.38 -12.02
CA LYS A 142 8.48 16.97 -10.70
C LYS A 142 7.22 16.72 -9.87
N TRP A 143 7.34 15.96 -8.80
CA TRP A 143 6.29 15.84 -7.82
C TRP A 143 5.97 17.22 -7.27
N LYS A 144 4.75 17.68 -7.47
CA LYS A 144 4.27 18.88 -6.76
C LYS A 144 4.10 18.48 -5.29
N ASN A 145 4.64 19.28 -4.39
CA ASN A 145 4.49 19.04 -2.95
C ASN A 145 3.01 18.92 -2.63
N VAL A 146 2.64 17.80 -2.06
CA VAL A 146 1.32 17.59 -1.47
C VAL A 146 1.37 18.16 -0.07
N SER A 147 0.58 19.19 0.22
CA SER A 147 0.50 19.83 1.55
C SER A 147 -0.34 19.01 2.54
N ALA A 148 -0.21 17.68 2.51
CA ALA A 148 -0.87 16.76 3.42
C ALA A 148 0.16 15.86 4.06
N LYS A 149 -0.08 15.44 5.32
CA LYS A 149 0.79 14.48 6.01
C LYS A 149 0.49 13.05 5.62
N ASN A 150 -0.80 12.73 5.51
CA ASN A 150 -1.29 11.39 5.21
C ASN A 150 -1.89 11.38 3.81
N TYR A 151 -1.19 10.76 2.86
CA TYR A 151 -1.69 10.68 1.50
C TYR A 151 -1.09 9.50 0.75
N MET A 152 -1.77 9.12 -0.32
CA MET A 152 -1.30 8.18 -1.34
C MET A 152 -1.37 8.88 -2.69
N ALA A 153 -0.24 8.96 -3.40
CA ALA A 153 -0.15 9.64 -4.69
C ALA A 153 0.12 8.64 -5.82
N TYR A 154 -0.56 8.84 -6.94
CA TYR A 154 -0.39 8.07 -8.16
C TYR A 154 -0.06 8.99 -9.32
N ARG A 155 0.99 8.62 -10.07
CA ARG A 155 1.37 9.23 -11.34
C ARG A 155 1.61 8.13 -12.35
N GLY A 156 1.05 8.25 -13.53
CA GLY A 156 1.24 7.25 -14.57
C GLY A 156 0.38 7.50 -15.80
N ASN A 157 0.64 6.72 -16.86
CA ASN A 157 -0.07 6.88 -18.12
C ASN A 157 -1.55 6.53 -18.02
N ARG A 158 -1.88 5.52 -17.20
CA ARG A 158 -3.26 5.07 -17.06
C ARG A 158 -3.51 4.51 -15.68
N LEU A 159 -4.58 4.97 -15.05
CA LEU A 159 -5.12 4.43 -13.80
C LEU A 159 -6.59 4.09 -14.00
N GLN A 160 -6.97 2.87 -13.61
CA GLN A 160 -8.37 2.46 -13.53
C GLN A 160 -8.78 2.32 -12.07
N PHE A 161 -9.79 3.07 -11.68
CA PHE A 161 -10.33 3.11 -10.32
C PHE A 161 -11.84 2.81 -10.36
N GLY A 162 -12.21 1.55 -10.18
CA GLY A 162 -13.58 1.10 -10.41
C GLY A 162 -13.98 1.28 -11.89
N LYS A 163 -14.96 2.14 -12.15
CA LYS A 163 -15.39 2.50 -13.52
C LYS A 163 -14.65 3.72 -14.08
N LEU A 164 -13.93 4.46 -13.25
CA LEU A 164 -13.18 5.62 -13.66
C LEU A 164 -11.86 5.16 -14.30
N THR A 165 -11.61 5.58 -15.53
CA THR A 165 -10.32 5.45 -16.18
C THR A 165 -9.73 6.84 -16.36
N MET A 166 -8.53 7.04 -15.87
CA MET A 166 -7.75 8.26 -16.04
C MET A 166 -6.54 7.95 -16.89
N ASN A 167 -6.32 8.76 -17.91
CA ASN A 167 -5.10 8.75 -18.71
C ASN A 167 -4.22 9.91 -18.27
N ASP A 168 -2.90 9.75 -18.33
CA ASP A 168 -1.94 10.73 -17.80
C ASP A 168 -2.28 11.15 -16.36
N THR A 169 -2.34 10.14 -15.49
CA THR A 169 -2.91 10.27 -14.15
C THR A 169 -2.05 11.11 -13.22
N ASP A 170 -2.63 12.11 -12.59
CA ASP A 170 -2.16 12.79 -11.38
C ASP A 170 -3.25 12.68 -10.32
N MET A 171 -3.20 11.66 -9.49
CA MET A 171 -4.19 11.45 -8.43
C MET A 171 -3.53 11.40 -7.06
N VAL A 172 -4.13 12.07 -6.09
CA VAL A 172 -3.74 11.97 -4.68
C VAL A 172 -4.98 11.67 -3.85
N LEU A 173 -4.93 10.58 -3.12
CA LEU A 173 -5.88 10.26 -2.04
C LEU A 173 -5.31 10.88 -0.76
N ILE A 174 -6.08 11.69 -0.08
CA ILE A 174 -5.67 12.45 1.10
C ILE A 174 -6.58 12.06 2.25
N ASP A 175 -5.96 11.62 3.33
CA ASP A 175 -6.59 11.58 4.64
C ASP A 175 -6.40 12.95 5.29
N PRO A 176 -7.48 13.70 5.59
CA PRO A 176 -7.37 15.01 6.17
C PRO A 176 -7.02 15.01 7.67
N ASP A 177 -7.05 13.86 8.37
CA ASP A 177 -6.65 13.77 9.76
C ASP A 177 -5.15 13.48 9.90
N PRO A 178 -4.32 14.45 10.30
CA PRO A 178 -2.88 14.26 10.40
C PRO A 178 -2.45 13.56 11.69
N ARG A 179 -3.38 13.18 12.58
CA ARG A 179 -3.09 12.65 13.92
C ARG A 179 -3.01 11.13 13.95
N ASP A 180 -3.68 10.46 12.99
CA ASP A 180 -3.67 9.02 12.85
C ASP A 180 -3.07 8.59 11.50
N PRO A 181 -2.70 7.32 11.34
CA PRO A 181 -2.17 6.82 10.09
C PRO A 181 -3.22 6.85 8.99
N PHE A 182 -2.77 7.07 7.74
CA PHE A 182 -3.60 6.91 6.57
C PHE A 182 -4.28 5.54 6.56
N ASP A 183 -5.60 5.52 6.65
CA ASP A 183 -6.40 4.34 6.49
C ASP A 183 -7.20 4.40 5.18
N PHE A 184 -7.10 3.35 4.40
CA PHE A 184 -7.88 3.18 3.20
C PHE A 184 -8.32 1.73 3.09
N TYR A 185 -9.55 1.48 3.52
CA TYR A 185 -10.15 0.16 3.49
C TYR A 185 -10.62 -0.17 2.08
N LEU A 186 -9.85 -0.98 1.39
CA LEU A 186 -10.10 -1.29 -0.01
C LEU A 186 -11.37 -2.11 -0.22
N ASP A 187 -11.81 -2.86 0.77
CA ASP A 187 -13.11 -3.56 0.73
C ASP A 187 -14.29 -2.59 0.93
N HIS A 188 -14.03 -1.43 1.52
CA HIS A 188 -15.00 -0.40 1.86
C HIS A 188 -14.68 0.97 1.23
N TYR A 189 -13.82 0.99 0.20
CA TYR A 189 -13.37 2.23 -0.40
C TYR A 189 -14.50 3.11 -0.93
N LYS A 190 -15.60 2.50 -1.36
CA LYS A 190 -16.76 3.25 -1.87
C LYS A 190 -17.39 4.11 -0.79
N GLU A 191 -17.52 3.59 0.41
CA GLU A 191 -18.08 4.31 1.55
C GLU A 191 -17.18 5.50 1.91
N GLN A 192 -15.86 5.30 1.97
CA GLN A 192 -14.91 6.37 2.26
C GLN A 192 -14.91 7.44 1.16
N LEU A 193 -14.94 7.05 -0.12
CA LEU A 193 -15.00 8.00 -1.23
C LEU A 193 -16.31 8.79 -1.28
N VAL A 194 -17.44 8.15 -0.98
CA VAL A 194 -18.77 8.81 -0.97
C VAL A 194 -18.90 9.78 0.19
N ALA A 195 -18.30 9.46 1.35
CA ALA A 195 -18.29 10.34 2.52
C ALA A 195 -17.34 11.52 2.37
N GLY A 196 -16.34 11.38 1.50
CA GLY A 196 -15.35 12.40 1.21
C GLY A 196 -15.78 13.39 0.11
N TYR A 197 -14.78 14.09 -0.42
CA TYR A 197 -14.98 15.00 -1.56
C TYR A 197 -13.76 15.02 -2.46
N SER A 198 -13.89 15.53 -3.68
CA SER A 198 -12.79 15.65 -4.62
C SER A 198 -12.62 17.09 -5.10
N LYS A 199 -11.38 17.43 -5.45
CA LYS A 199 -10.99 18.69 -6.11
C LYS A 199 -10.07 18.39 -7.28
N THR A 200 -10.19 19.16 -8.33
CA THR A 200 -9.22 19.18 -9.43
C THR A 200 -8.18 20.26 -9.19
N THR A 201 -6.95 20.01 -9.62
CA THR A 201 -5.90 21.03 -9.66
C THR A 201 -5.96 21.81 -10.98
N ASP A 202 -5.28 22.95 -11.07
CA ASP A 202 -5.18 23.74 -12.30
C ASP A 202 -4.54 22.95 -13.46
N SER A 203 -3.78 21.90 -13.16
CA SER A 203 -3.20 20.97 -14.13
C SER A 203 -4.05 19.70 -14.33
N PHE A 204 -5.35 19.76 -14.04
CA PHE A 204 -6.30 18.65 -14.16
C PHE A 204 -5.99 17.42 -13.31
N GLY A 205 -5.11 17.53 -12.31
CA GLY A 205 -4.90 16.47 -11.35
C GLY A 205 -6.09 16.32 -10.41
N LEU A 206 -6.34 15.10 -9.93
CA LEU A 206 -7.44 14.78 -9.01
C LEU A 206 -6.92 14.67 -7.57
N ARG A 207 -7.53 15.40 -6.65
CA ARG A 207 -7.30 15.30 -5.21
C ARG A 207 -8.58 14.79 -4.56
N VAL A 208 -8.50 13.65 -3.91
CA VAL A 208 -9.63 12.99 -3.24
C VAL A 208 -9.38 13.01 -1.75
N PHE A 209 -10.24 13.66 -1.00
CA PHE A 209 -10.20 13.76 0.45
C PHE A 209 -11.13 12.72 1.03
N MET A 210 -10.61 11.79 1.82
CA MET A 210 -11.35 10.67 2.39
C MET A 210 -11.40 10.81 3.89
N LEU A 211 -12.50 10.36 4.48
CA LEU A 211 -12.61 10.21 5.93
C LEU A 211 -12.16 8.81 6.34
N ASP A 212 -11.65 8.68 7.56
CA ASP A 212 -11.33 7.38 8.15
C ASP A 212 -12.57 6.50 8.17
N TYR A 213 -12.40 5.24 7.84
CA TYR A 213 -13.50 4.30 7.78
C TYR A 213 -14.25 4.20 9.12
N ASN A 214 -13.51 4.16 10.22
CA ASN A 214 -14.10 4.06 11.57
C ASN A 214 -14.87 5.31 12.01
N LYS A 215 -14.66 6.44 11.34
CA LYS A 215 -15.38 7.71 11.59
C LYS A 215 -16.61 7.86 10.69
N LEU A 216 -16.85 6.91 9.77
CA LEU A 216 -18.03 6.92 8.92
C LEU A 216 -19.26 6.49 9.72
N ASN A 217 -20.35 7.24 9.57
CA ASN A 217 -21.64 6.79 10.04
C ASN A 217 -22.12 5.63 9.15
N HIS A 218 -21.95 4.40 9.61
CA HIS A 218 -22.41 3.18 8.91
C HIS A 218 -23.94 3.02 8.90
N THR A 219 -24.69 4.03 9.35
CA THR A 219 -26.14 4.06 9.22
C THR A 219 -26.47 4.15 7.73
N PRO A 220 -27.28 3.23 7.17
CA PRO A 220 -27.69 3.29 5.78
C PRO A 220 -28.31 4.67 5.53
N GLN A 221 -27.67 5.51 4.71
CA GLN A 221 -28.27 6.78 4.32
C GLN A 221 -29.56 6.46 3.56
N LYS A 222 -30.70 6.63 4.23
CA LYS A 222 -32.00 6.69 3.53
C LYS A 222 -31.84 7.73 2.44
N ALA A 223 -32.06 7.32 1.19
CA ALA A 223 -31.96 8.20 0.04
C ALA A 223 -32.72 9.49 0.34
N ARG A 224 -32.01 10.63 0.41
CA ARG A 224 -32.64 11.94 0.60
C ARG A 224 -33.49 12.22 -0.63
N VAL A 225 -34.80 12.06 -0.49
CA VAL A 225 -35.77 12.49 -1.50
C VAL A 225 -35.86 14.00 -1.39
N ARG A 226 -35.30 14.71 -2.34
CA ARG A 226 -35.50 16.16 -2.48
C ARG A 226 -36.51 16.36 -3.65
N ASN A 227 -37.66 16.89 -3.34
CA ASN A 227 -38.72 17.24 -4.33
C ASN A 227 -39.23 16.06 -5.17
N GLY A 228 -39.54 14.91 -4.55
CA GLY A 228 -40.20 13.79 -5.23
C GLY A 228 -39.35 13.05 -6.27
N LYS A 229 -38.11 13.44 -6.53
CA LYS A 229 -37.22 12.71 -7.44
C LYS A 229 -36.17 11.97 -6.64
N LYS A 230 -36.11 10.65 -6.76
CA LYS A 230 -35.03 9.79 -6.25
C LYS A 230 -33.73 10.22 -6.94
N LEU A 231 -32.88 10.92 -6.23
CA LEU A 231 -31.48 11.09 -6.64
C LEU A 231 -30.73 9.80 -6.29
N THR A 232 -30.60 8.91 -7.25
CA THR A 232 -29.69 7.77 -7.15
C THR A 232 -28.29 8.31 -7.25
N TYR A 233 -27.53 8.27 -6.14
CA TYR A 233 -26.11 8.69 -6.06
C TYR A 233 -25.16 7.94 -7.02
N ALA A 234 -25.67 6.88 -7.69
CA ALA A 234 -24.94 6.13 -8.70
C ALA A 234 -24.59 6.92 -9.99
N LYS A 235 -25.06 8.17 -10.13
CA LYS A 235 -24.84 8.99 -11.35
C LYS A 235 -23.88 10.17 -11.18
N ARG A 236 -23.16 10.29 -10.07
CA ARG A 236 -22.25 11.42 -9.82
C ARG A 236 -20.79 11.05 -9.63
N VAL A 237 -20.39 9.87 -10.08
CA VAL A 237 -18.97 9.56 -10.30
C VAL A 237 -18.80 9.36 -11.81
N MET A 238 -18.99 10.44 -12.53
CA MET A 238 -18.43 10.64 -13.86
C MET A 238 -17.38 11.74 -13.74
#